data_05a390823c9c3d1aded2adb2fb4f7e49
#
_entry.id   05a390823c9c3d1aded2adb2fb4f7e49
#
_cell.length_a   1.000
_cell.length_b   1.000
_cell.length_c   1.000
_cell.angle_alpha   90.00
_cell.angle_beta   90.00
_cell.angle_gamma   90.00
#
_symmetry.space_group_name_H-M   'P 1'
#
loop_
_entity.id
_entity.type
_entity.pdbx_description
1 polymer ?
#
loop_
_entity_poly.entity_id
_entity_poly.type
_entity_poly.pdbx_seq_one_letter_code
_entity_poly.pdbx_strand_id
1 'polypeptide(L)'
;MKNNLLSEKLIYTGESQTPTHLHLCTYNANEMQEVSGADFHEISSSLNSERINWLQVHGMKNTETVREICEHFEINFLVLQDILNANHPTKIEEHDNYIVLILKLFYPAPKKNEEDLDELEQQQVCIILGTNYVLTFLEKETDFFDDVSTALRNDVLKIRG
;
A
#
# COMPACT_ATOMS: atom_id res chain seq x y z
N MET A 1 -9.56 -24.14 -26.67
CA MET A 1 -8.41 -23.46 -26.09
C MET A 1 -8.94 -22.58 -24.94
N LYS A 2 -8.66 -22.91 -23.71
CA LYS A 2 -8.92 -22.01 -22.59
C LYS A 2 -7.85 -20.93 -22.65
N ASN A 3 -8.21 -19.72 -23.02
CA ASN A 3 -7.35 -18.56 -22.87
C ASN A 3 -7.18 -18.30 -21.37
N ASN A 4 -6.10 -18.78 -20.81
CA ASN A 4 -5.70 -18.56 -19.43
C ASN A 4 -5.00 -17.18 -19.31
N LEU A 5 -5.72 -16.09 -19.61
CA LEU A 5 -5.26 -14.74 -19.30
C LEU A 5 -5.06 -14.54 -17.79
N LEU A 6 -5.69 -15.40 -16.97
CA LEU A 6 -5.58 -15.39 -15.51
C LEU A 6 -4.39 -16.23 -14.98
N SER A 7 -3.62 -16.87 -15.85
CA SER A 7 -2.44 -17.65 -15.46
C SER A 7 -1.12 -16.94 -15.72
N GLU A 8 -1.15 -15.65 -16.09
CA GLU A 8 0.07 -14.87 -16.17
C GLU A 8 0.69 -14.77 -14.78
N LYS A 9 1.94 -15.16 -14.69
CA LYS A 9 2.73 -15.05 -13.47
C LYS A 9 2.84 -13.57 -13.10
N LEU A 10 2.32 -13.20 -11.94
CA LEU A 10 2.50 -11.86 -11.39
C LEU A 10 3.97 -11.59 -11.15
N ILE A 11 4.46 -10.45 -11.64
CA ILE A 11 5.86 -10.05 -11.53
C ILE A 11 5.91 -8.63 -10.97
N TYR A 12 6.64 -8.47 -9.87
CA TYR A 12 7.05 -7.16 -9.41
C TYR A 12 8.26 -6.70 -10.25
N THR A 13 8.13 -5.54 -10.90
CA THR A 13 9.15 -5.03 -11.83
C THR A 13 10.19 -4.12 -11.18
N GLY A 14 10.01 -3.78 -9.90
CA GLY A 14 10.95 -2.93 -9.16
C GLY A 14 12.19 -3.69 -8.68
N GLU A 15 13.16 -2.94 -8.19
CA GLU A 15 14.45 -3.46 -7.71
C GLU A 15 14.49 -3.66 -6.19
N SER A 16 13.47 -3.21 -5.46
CA SER A 16 13.43 -3.30 -4.00
C SER A 16 13.45 -4.76 -3.53
N GLN A 17 14.33 -5.05 -2.58
CA GLN A 17 14.42 -6.33 -1.91
C GLN A 17 13.71 -6.34 -0.54
N THR A 18 13.01 -5.27 -0.21
CA THR A 18 12.25 -5.15 1.04
C THR A 18 11.28 -6.32 1.17
N PRO A 19 11.37 -7.13 2.24
CA PRO A 19 10.39 -8.18 2.50
C PRO A 19 9.00 -7.59 2.64
N THR A 20 7.99 -8.28 2.14
CA THR A 20 6.60 -7.83 2.27
C THR A 20 6.19 -7.84 3.73
N HIS A 21 5.74 -6.69 4.21
CA HIS A 21 5.27 -6.46 5.56
C HIS A 21 3.94 -5.71 5.55
N LEU A 22 3.03 -6.11 6.42
CA LEU A 22 1.68 -5.58 6.52
C LEU A 22 1.50 -4.88 7.86
N HIS A 23 0.86 -3.72 7.83
CA HIS A 23 0.41 -3.01 9.02
C HIS A 23 -1.03 -2.58 8.83
N LEU A 24 -1.93 -3.12 9.65
CA LEU A 24 -3.34 -2.77 9.65
C LEU A 24 -3.67 -1.90 10.85
N CYS A 25 -4.25 -0.75 10.56
CA CYS A 25 -4.85 0.15 11.52
C CYS A 25 -6.36 0.14 11.33
N THR A 26 -7.13 -0.22 12.36
CA THR A 26 -8.59 -0.12 12.33
C THR A 26 -9.05 0.91 13.35
N TYR A 27 -9.89 1.84 12.94
CA TYR A 27 -10.28 2.93 13.82
C TYR A 27 -11.71 3.44 13.58
N ASN A 28 -12.25 4.09 14.59
CA ASN A 28 -13.43 4.95 14.56
C ASN A 28 -13.17 6.18 15.45
N ALA A 29 -14.18 7.02 15.68
CA ALA A 29 -14.05 8.23 16.49
C ALA A 29 -13.53 7.97 17.92
N ASN A 30 -13.77 6.80 18.50
CA ASN A 30 -13.51 6.52 19.91
C ASN A 30 -12.26 5.68 20.15
N GLU A 31 -11.91 4.79 19.24
CA GLU A 31 -10.85 3.81 19.45
C GLU A 31 -10.08 3.49 18.16
N MET A 32 -8.90 2.97 18.35
CA MET A 32 -7.99 2.54 17.31
C MET A 32 -7.29 1.26 17.75
N GLN A 33 -7.08 0.35 16.80
CA GLN A 33 -6.33 -0.89 16.99
C GLN A 33 -5.32 -1.03 15.85
N GLU A 34 -4.15 -1.57 16.17
CA GLU A 34 -3.08 -1.83 15.19
C GLU A 34 -2.60 -3.27 15.31
N VAL A 35 -2.34 -3.89 14.17
CA VAL A 35 -1.76 -5.22 14.08
C VAL A 35 -0.80 -5.25 12.90
N SER A 36 0.32 -5.95 13.04
CA SER A 36 1.35 -6.06 12.01
C SER A 36 1.76 -7.52 11.81
N GLY A 37 2.20 -7.84 10.61
CA GLY A 37 2.69 -9.17 10.26
C GLY A 37 3.08 -9.28 8.79
N ALA A 38 3.40 -10.47 8.35
CA ALA A 38 3.74 -10.77 6.97
C ALA A 38 2.67 -11.62 6.26
N ASP A 39 1.75 -12.22 7.00
CA ASP A 39 0.69 -13.09 6.51
C ASP A 39 -0.64 -12.35 6.49
N PHE A 40 -1.21 -12.18 5.29
CA PHE A 40 -2.49 -11.49 5.14
C PHE A 40 -3.65 -12.29 5.73
N HIS A 41 -3.59 -13.60 5.71
CA HIS A 41 -4.66 -14.42 6.30
C HIS A 41 -4.80 -14.16 7.81
N GLU A 42 -3.68 -14.01 8.53
CA GLU A 42 -3.69 -13.65 9.95
C GLU A 42 -4.21 -12.22 10.16
N ILE A 43 -3.69 -11.25 9.38
CA ILE A 43 -4.07 -9.84 9.47
C ILE A 43 -5.55 -9.61 9.14
N SER A 44 -6.08 -10.33 8.15
CA SER A 44 -7.47 -10.17 7.69
C SER A 44 -8.51 -10.46 8.77
N SER A 45 -8.17 -11.29 9.76
CA SER A 45 -9.04 -11.57 10.90
C SER A 45 -9.31 -10.34 11.78
N SER A 46 -8.46 -9.32 11.68
CA SER A 46 -8.57 -8.06 12.44
C SER A 46 -9.29 -6.95 11.64
N LEU A 47 -9.68 -7.20 10.39
CA LEU A 47 -10.52 -6.28 9.63
C LEU A 47 -11.89 -6.12 10.29
N ASN A 48 -12.42 -4.91 10.28
CA ASN A 48 -13.69 -4.59 10.93
C ASN A 48 -14.58 -3.79 9.98
N SER A 49 -15.73 -4.34 9.63
CA SER A 49 -16.69 -3.72 8.68
C SER A 49 -17.35 -2.44 9.20
N GLU A 50 -17.36 -2.24 10.52
CA GLU A 50 -17.96 -1.05 11.17
C GLU A 50 -16.94 0.06 11.44
N ARG A 51 -15.69 -0.13 11.03
CA ARG A 51 -14.59 0.82 11.23
C ARG A 51 -13.93 1.14 9.89
N ILE A 52 -13.13 2.17 9.90
CA ILE A 52 -12.18 2.41 8.81
C ILE A 52 -10.98 1.47 8.99
N ASN A 53 -10.60 0.82 7.92
CA ASN A 53 -9.48 -0.11 7.87
C ASN A 53 -8.38 0.47 6.97
N TRP A 54 -7.25 0.84 7.52
CA TRP A 54 -6.10 1.27 6.74
C TRP A 54 -5.05 0.17 6.75
N LEU A 55 -4.90 -0.52 5.63
CA LEU A 55 -3.88 -1.54 5.42
C LEU A 55 -2.70 -0.95 4.66
N GLN A 56 -1.55 -0.90 5.30
CA GLN A 56 -0.28 -0.49 4.72
C GLN A 56 0.49 -1.75 4.31
N VAL A 57 0.93 -1.79 3.06
CA VAL A 57 1.73 -2.87 2.48
C VAL A 57 3.08 -2.29 2.09
N HIS A 58 4.14 -2.75 2.73
CA HIS A 58 5.51 -2.37 2.46
C HIS A 58 6.25 -3.55 1.84
N GLY A 59 6.93 -3.31 0.73
CA GLY A 59 7.62 -4.36 -0.03
C GLY A 59 6.68 -5.17 -0.92
N MET A 60 6.96 -5.19 -2.22
CA MET A 60 6.13 -5.86 -3.24
C MET A 60 6.68 -7.22 -3.65
N LYS A 61 7.71 -7.73 -2.96
CA LYS A 61 8.41 -8.95 -3.36
C LYS A 61 7.55 -10.20 -3.28
N ASN A 62 6.68 -10.29 -2.28
CA ASN A 62 5.68 -11.35 -2.19
C ASN A 62 4.43 -10.96 -2.98
N THR A 63 4.45 -11.22 -4.28
CA THR A 63 3.32 -10.89 -5.19
C THR A 63 2.06 -11.67 -4.87
N GLU A 64 2.18 -12.83 -4.23
CA GLU A 64 1.04 -13.63 -3.78
C GLU A 64 0.25 -12.92 -2.68
N THR A 65 0.94 -12.38 -1.66
CA THR A 65 0.29 -11.59 -0.60
C THR A 65 -0.42 -10.36 -1.20
N VAL A 66 0.21 -9.66 -2.17
CA VAL A 66 -0.43 -8.52 -2.84
C VAL A 66 -1.68 -8.97 -3.60
N ARG A 67 -1.63 -10.13 -4.25
CA ARG A 67 -2.79 -10.72 -4.93
C ARG A 67 -3.91 -11.05 -3.96
N GLU A 68 -3.62 -11.73 -2.85
CA GLU A 68 -4.61 -12.09 -1.83
C GLU A 68 -5.33 -10.85 -1.27
N ILE A 69 -4.58 -9.76 -1.02
CA ILE A 69 -5.15 -8.49 -0.60
C ILE A 69 -6.10 -7.94 -1.66
N CYS A 70 -5.65 -7.87 -2.92
CA CYS A 70 -6.47 -7.35 -4.00
C CYS A 70 -7.74 -8.19 -4.23
N GLU A 71 -7.64 -9.53 -4.16
CA GLU A 71 -8.79 -10.42 -4.24
C GLU A 71 -9.78 -10.21 -3.08
N HIS A 72 -9.28 -10.06 -1.86
CA HIS A 72 -10.13 -9.82 -0.68
C HIS A 72 -10.95 -8.53 -0.78
N PHE A 73 -10.34 -7.46 -1.29
CA PHE A 73 -10.99 -6.16 -1.47
C PHE A 73 -11.64 -5.98 -2.85
N GLU A 74 -11.74 -7.05 -3.64
CA GLU A 74 -12.34 -7.05 -4.98
C GLU A 74 -11.70 -6.02 -5.94
N ILE A 75 -10.38 -5.82 -5.80
CA ILE A 75 -9.62 -4.93 -6.67
C ILE A 75 -9.37 -5.61 -8.02
N ASN A 76 -9.62 -4.86 -9.10
CA ASN A 76 -9.45 -5.35 -10.47
C ASN A 76 -8.02 -5.86 -10.72
N PHE A 77 -7.91 -6.96 -11.46
CA PHE A 77 -6.61 -7.57 -11.78
C PHE A 77 -5.66 -6.63 -12.54
N LEU A 78 -6.17 -5.74 -13.37
CA LEU A 78 -5.33 -4.74 -14.05
C LEU A 78 -4.73 -3.75 -13.06
N VAL A 79 -5.48 -3.36 -12.02
CA VAL A 79 -4.95 -2.51 -10.94
C VAL A 79 -3.87 -3.26 -10.16
N LEU A 80 -4.04 -4.57 -9.89
CA LEU A 80 -3.00 -5.39 -9.28
C LEU A 80 -1.70 -5.39 -10.11
N GLN A 81 -1.81 -5.52 -11.43
CA GLN A 81 -0.65 -5.42 -12.33
C GLN A 81 0.01 -4.03 -12.26
N ASP A 82 -0.78 -2.97 -12.17
CA ASP A 82 -0.28 -1.60 -12.05
C ASP A 82 0.44 -1.36 -10.71
N ILE A 83 -0.07 -1.93 -9.61
CA ILE A 83 0.60 -1.90 -8.29
C ILE A 83 1.99 -2.53 -8.37
N LEU A 84 2.10 -3.67 -9.03
CA LEU A 84 3.36 -4.42 -9.16
C LEU A 84 4.33 -3.83 -10.19
N ASN A 85 3.86 -2.89 -11.03
CA ASN A 85 4.70 -2.20 -12.01
C ASN A 85 5.30 -0.93 -11.42
N ALA A 86 6.52 -1.02 -10.90
CA ALA A 86 7.25 0.09 -10.28
C ALA A 86 7.46 1.31 -11.20
N ASN A 87 7.34 1.14 -12.51
CA ASN A 87 7.49 2.21 -13.50
C ASN A 87 6.15 2.67 -14.10
N HIS A 88 5.04 2.31 -13.46
CA HIS A 88 3.73 2.76 -13.93
C HIS A 88 3.65 4.30 -13.94
N PRO A 89 3.06 4.93 -14.97
CA PRO A 89 2.78 6.37 -14.95
C PRO A 89 1.87 6.76 -13.79
N THR A 90 2.01 7.99 -13.29
CA THR A 90 1.06 8.53 -12.31
C THR A 90 -0.34 8.56 -12.89
N LYS A 91 -1.34 8.15 -12.11
CA LYS A 91 -2.74 8.18 -12.52
C LYS A 91 -3.69 8.32 -11.35
N ILE A 92 -4.90 8.78 -11.65
CA ILE A 92 -6.09 8.65 -10.84
C ILE A 92 -7.13 7.92 -11.69
N GLU A 93 -7.74 6.88 -11.13
CA GLU A 93 -8.73 6.06 -11.80
C GLU A 93 -9.89 5.75 -10.87
N GLU A 94 -11.11 6.05 -11.31
CA GLU A 94 -12.34 5.75 -10.58
C GLU A 94 -12.92 4.42 -11.02
N HIS A 95 -13.28 3.59 -10.06
CA HIS A 95 -14.03 2.35 -10.21
C HIS A 95 -15.36 2.47 -9.43
N ASP A 96 -16.29 1.57 -9.64
CA ASP A 96 -17.61 1.63 -9.00
C ASP A 96 -17.54 1.68 -7.46
N ASN A 97 -16.57 0.98 -6.84
CA ASN A 97 -16.48 0.82 -5.39
C ASN A 97 -15.20 1.40 -4.77
N TYR A 98 -14.27 1.90 -5.56
CA TYR A 98 -13.00 2.47 -5.05
C TYR A 98 -12.35 3.42 -6.06
N ILE A 99 -11.41 4.21 -5.56
CA ILE A 99 -10.56 5.09 -6.36
C ILE A 99 -9.12 4.61 -6.23
N VAL A 100 -8.39 4.60 -7.33
CA VAL A 100 -6.95 4.25 -7.38
C VAL A 100 -6.14 5.50 -7.67
N LEU A 101 -5.11 5.75 -6.85
CA LEU A 101 -4.09 6.77 -7.09
C LEU A 101 -2.73 6.08 -7.19
N ILE A 102 -2.01 6.31 -8.28
CA ILE A 102 -0.61 5.92 -8.42
C ILE A 102 0.23 7.18 -8.53
N LEU A 103 1.16 7.36 -7.60
CA LEU A 103 1.99 8.54 -7.44
C LEU A 103 3.46 8.13 -7.40
N LYS A 104 4.35 9.12 -7.61
CA LYS A 104 5.79 8.98 -7.40
C LYS A 104 6.21 9.85 -6.23
N LEU A 105 6.87 9.25 -5.27
CA LEU A 105 7.57 9.96 -4.20
C LEU A 105 9.01 10.20 -4.62
N PHE A 106 9.48 11.41 -4.40
CA PHE A 106 10.87 11.79 -4.61
C PHE A 106 11.46 12.18 -3.27
N TYR A 107 12.63 11.64 -2.95
CA TYR A 107 13.34 11.93 -1.71
C TYR A 107 14.86 11.92 -1.95
N PRO A 108 15.63 12.64 -1.10
CA PRO A 108 17.08 12.65 -1.24
C PRO A 108 17.67 11.23 -1.10
N ALA A 109 18.55 10.84 -2.01
CA ALA A 109 19.32 9.62 -1.88
C ALA A 109 20.28 9.69 -0.69
N PRO A 110 20.56 8.58 0.00
CA PRO A 110 21.56 8.56 1.06
C PRO A 110 22.94 8.92 0.50
N LYS A 111 23.55 10.00 1.02
CA LYS A 111 24.91 10.39 0.66
C LYS A 111 25.92 9.41 1.24
N LYS A 112 26.84 8.96 0.42
CA LYS A 112 27.98 8.12 0.89
C LYS A 112 29.12 9.00 1.40
N ASN A 113 29.28 10.22 0.84
CA ASN A 113 30.27 11.23 1.23
C ASN A 113 29.66 12.61 1.19
N GLU A 114 30.23 13.58 1.92
CA GLU A 114 29.76 14.98 1.94
C GLU A 114 29.89 15.69 0.58
N GLU A 115 30.78 15.21 -0.28
CA GLU A 115 31.04 15.76 -1.62
C GLU A 115 30.09 15.20 -2.69
N ASP A 116 29.27 14.19 -2.37
CA ASP A 116 28.33 13.62 -3.31
C ASP A 116 27.25 14.64 -3.71
N LEU A 117 26.92 14.67 -4.99
CA LEU A 117 25.81 15.49 -5.48
C LEU A 117 24.50 15.06 -4.84
N ASP A 118 23.58 16.01 -4.69
CA ASP A 118 22.23 15.73 -4.22
C ASP A 118 21.46 14.95 -5.31
N GLU A 119 21.47 13.64 -5.21
CA GLU A 119 20.67 12.76 -6.06
C GLU A 119 19.29 12.54 -5.44
N LEU A 120 18.28 12.40 -6.30
CA LEU A 120 16.93 12.05 -5.88
C LEU A 120 16.66 10.58 -6.20
N GLU A 121 16.21 9.85 -5.19
CA GLU A 121 15.57 8.57 -5.39
C GLU A 121 14.06 8.75 -5.59
N GLN A 122 13.44 7.79 -6.26
CA GLN A 122 12.00 7.74 -6.40
C GLN A 122 11.47 6.36 -6.02
N GLN A 123 10.25 6.34 -5.51
CA GLN A 123 9.48 5.10 -5.40
C GLN A 123 8.01 5.34 -5.74
N GLN A 124 7.35 4.28 -6.17
CA GLN A 124 5.92 4.33 -6.41
C GLN A 124 5.14 4.18 -5.10
N VAL A 125 4.08 4.97 -5.00
CA VAL A 125 3.02 4.79 -4.01
C VAL A 125 1.72 4.52 -4.74
N CYS A 126 1.04 3.45 -4.38
CA CYS A 126 -0.34 3.24 -4.79
C CYS A 126 -1.25 3.38 -3.58
N ILE A 127 -2.30 4.17 -3.72
CA ILE A 127 -3.35 4.35 -2.71
C ILE A 127 -4.67 3.93 -3.33
N ILE A 128 -5.38 3.04 -2.64
CA ILE A 128 -6.74 2.64 -3.03
C ILE A 128 -7.68 3.05 -1.91
N LEU A 129 -8.64 3.87 -2.25
CA LEU A 129 -9.66 4.38 -1.33
C LEU A 129 -11.00 3.72 -1.64
N GLY A 130 -11.46 2.86 -0.74
CA GLY A 130 -12.79 2.26 -0.75
C GLY A 130 -13.74 2.94 0.23
N THR A 131 -14.92 2.36 0.44
CA THR A 131 -15.94 2.94 1.31
C THR A 131 -15.54 3.00 2.78
N ASN A 132 -14.93 1.92 3.29
CA ASN A 132 -14.48 1.79 4.68
C ASN A 132 -13.05 1.27 4.80
N TYR A 133 -12.26 1.39 3.74
CA TYR A 133 -10.88 0.99 3.75
C TYR A 133 -9.99 1.92 2.93
N VAL A 134 -8.73 1.96 3.32
CA VAL A 134 -7.63 2.54 2.56
C VAL A 134 -6.54 1.47 2.45
N LEU A 135 -6.08 1.20 1.24
CA LEU A 135 -4.91 0.35 1.00
C LEU A 135 -3.78 1.23 0.50
N THR A 136 -2.60 1.09 1.08
CA THR A 136 -1.42 1.80 0.61
C THR A 136 -0.30 0.80 0.34
N PHE A 137 0.30 0.89 -0.85
CA PHE A 137 1.37 0.01 -1.31
C PHE A 137 2.63 0.83 -1.56
N LEU A 138 3.71 0.47 -0.88
CA LEU A 138 5.02 1.10 -0.97
C LEU A 138 6.08 0.04 -1.28
N GLU A 139 7.03 0.36 -2.16
CA GLU A 139 8.11 -0.57 -2.53
C GLU A 139 9.12 -0.82 -1.40
N LYS A 140 9.30 0.19 -0.55
CA LYS A 140 10.26 0.17 0.57
C LYS A 140 9.57 0.67 1.83
N GLU A 141 10.13 0.31 2.97
CA GLU A 141 9.77 0.99 4.22
C GLU A 141 10.18 2.46 4.13
N THR A 142 9.31 3.33 4.62
CA THR A 142 9.48 4.78 4.60
C THR A 142 8.65 5.40 5.71
N ASP A 143 9.06 6.56 6.17
CA ASP A 143 8.35 7.40 7.13
C ASP A 143 7.22 8.25 6.51
N PHE A 144 6.95 8.05 5.21
CA PHE A 144 6.00 8.88 4.45
C PHE A 144 4.62 9.01 5.11
N PHE A 145 4.14 7.97 5.75
CA PHE A 145 2.85 7.96 6.44
C PHE A 145 2.96 8.11 7.97
N ASP A 146 4.14 8.33 8.53
CA ASP A 146 4.35 8.35 9.98
C ASP A 146 3.59 9.48 10.66
N ASP A 147 3.54 10.66 10.04
CA ASP A 147 2.77 11.79 10.56
C ASP A 147 1.27 11.49 10.61
N VAL A 148 0.74 10.82 9.57
CA VAL A 148 -0.67 10.41 9.54
C VAL A 148 -0.95 9.34 10.59
N SER A 149 -0.08 8.34 10.72
CA SER A 149 -0.19 7.29 11.73
C SER A 149 -0.15 7.87 13.15
N THR A 150 0.74 8.83 13.39
CA THR A 150 0.87 9.53 14.68
C THR A 150 -0.38 10.39 14.96
N ALA A 151 -0.89 11.09 13.95
CA ALA A 151 -2.10 11.88 14.09
C ALA A 151 -3.32 11.00 14.42
N LEU A 152 -3.43 9.83 13.78
CA LEU A 152 -4.49 8.85 14.09
C LEU A 152 -4.37 8.29 15.52
N ARG A 153 -3.17 7.91 15.97
CA ARG A 153 -2.96 7.39 17.34
C ARG A 153 -3.36 8.41 18.41
N ASN A 154 -3.02 9.66 18.20
CA ASN A 154 -3.26 10.75 19.16
C ASN A 154 -4.57 11.50 18.92
N ASP A 155 -5.35 11.09 17.92
CA ASP A 155 -6.60 11.75 17.50
C ASP A 155 -6.44 13.26 17.32
N VAL A 156 -5.31 13.67 16.71
CA VAL A 156 -4.98 15.08 16.49
C VAL A 156 -6.06 15.72 15.63
N LEU A 157 -6.60 16.85 16.10
CA LEU A 157 -7.69 17.57 15.43
C LEU A 157 -8.94 16.70 15.19
N LYS A 158 -9.14 15.65 15.95
CA LYS A 158 -10.22 14.68 15.77
C LYS A 158 -10.22 14.04 14.36
N ILE A 159 -9.05 13.67 13.87
CA ILE A 159 -8.87 13.09 12.54
C ILE A 159 -9.61 11.75 12.37
N ARG A 160 -9.98 11.10 13.46
CA ARG A 160 -10.74 9.84 13.43
C ARG A 160 -12.25 10.03 13.26
N GLY A 161 -12.77 11.27 13.31
CA GLY A 161 -14.18 11.60 13.12
C GLY A 161 -14.80 12.43 14.23
#